data_d9c8851fe0a18d7ca37673dae9539edf
#
_entry.id   d9c8851fe0a18d7ca37673dae9539edf
#
_cell.length_a   1.000
_cell.length_b   1.000
_cell.length_c   1.000
_cell.angle_alpha   90.00
_cell.angle_beta   90.00
_cell.angle_gamma   90.00
#
_symmetry.space_group_name_H-M   'P 1'
#
loop_
_entity.id
_entity.type
_entity.pdbx_description
1 polymer ?
#
loop_
_entity_poly.entity_id
_entity_poly.type
_entity_poly.pdbx_seq_one_letter_code
_entity_poly.pdbx_strand_id
1 'polypeptide(L)'
;MRHGASEAYLDGTLFPLVDGHGDPPLSAEGKDQAKRVCGRLAAAGVAAVYVTNLRRTAQTAAPLGGLLGLQPRVEADLREVYLGEWEGGIFRKMVAEGHPISLRMAAEERWDVIPGAESAAGLASRVRRAIERLAAAHPGQRIAAFTHGGVIGQALALASGSRPFAFLGAENASISRIVITTDRWIVRGFNDTAHLDG
;
A
#
# COMPACT_ATOMS: atom_id res chain seq x y z
N MET A 1 -1.37 1.43 6.00
CA MET A 1 -1.27 -0.04 6.14
C MET A 1 -1.45 -0.71 4.79
N ARG A 2 -0.81 -1.86 4.59
CA ARG A 2 -0.97 -2.63 3.36
C ARG A 2 -2.31 -3.37 3.35
N HIS A 3 -2.95 -3.46 2.19
CA HIS A 3 -4.15 -4.29 2.01
C HIS A 3 -3.89 -5.75 2.39
N GLY A 4 -4.94 -6.50 2.73
CA GLY A 4 -4.88 -7.94 2.98
C GLY A 4 -4.46 -8.74 1.75
N ALA A 5 -4.14 -10.02 1.92
CA ALA A 5 -3.77 -10.91 0.82
C ALA A 5 -4.83 -10.89 -0.28
N SER A 6 -4.41 -10.68 -1.52
CA SER A 6 -5.29 -10.73 -2.68
C SER A 6 -5.18 -12.08 -3.38
N GLU A 7 -6.15 -12.41 -4.22
CA GLU A 7 -6.15 -13.63 -5.01
C GLU A 7 -4.82 -13.83 -5.74
N ALA A 8 -4.39 -15.08 -5.83
CA ALA A 8 -3.18 -15.45 -6.53
C ALA A 8 -3.30 -15.20 -8.03
N TYR A 9 -2.18 -14.83 -8.66
CA TYR A 9 -2.10 -14.82 -10.11
C TYR A 9 -2.11 -16.26 -10.62
N LEU A 10 -2.97 -16.54 -11.57
CA LEU A 10 -3.00 -17.81 -12.30
C LEU A 10 -2.39 -17.57 -13.69
N ASP A 11 -1.42 -18.40 -14.05
CA ASP A 11 -0.69 -18.24 -15.31
C ASP A 11 -1.69 -18.22 -16.50
N GLY A 12 -1.50 -17.26 -17.39
CA GLY A 12 -2.38 -17.04 -18.54
C GLY A 12 -3.68 -16.27 -18.24
N THR A 13 -3.96 -15.91 -16.97
CA THR A 13 -5.18 -15.17 -16.60
C THR A 13 -4.81 -13.85 -15.94
N LEU A 14 -4.90 -12.75 -16.70
CA LEU A 14 -4.63 -11.41 -16.17
C LEU A 14 -5.75 -10.95 -15.24
N PHE A 15 -5.39 -10.26 -14.18
CA PHE A 15 -6.36 -9.54 -13.36
C PHE A 15 -7.03 -8.41 -14.17
N PRO A 16 -8.31 -8.13 -13.94
CA PRO A 16 -8.95 -6.93 -14.46
C PRO A 16 -8.14 -5.68 -14.10
N LEU A 17 -8.15 -4.68 -14.96
CA LEU A 17 -7.47 -3.42 -14.74
C LEU A 17 -8.46 -2.33 -14.32
N VAL A 18 -8.06 -1.50 -13.36
CA VAL A 18 -8.73 -0.23 -12.99
C VAL A 18 -7.70 0.88 -13.12
N ASP A 19 -7.97 1.85 -13.97
CA ASP A 19 -7.04 2.94 -14.30
C ASP A 19 -5.62 2.43 -14.66
N GLY A 20 -5.56 1.33 -15.41
CA GLY A 20 -4.33 0.69 -15.84
C GLY A 20 -3.68 -0.24 -14.80
N HIS A 21 -4.14 -0.28 -13.55
CA HIS A 21 -3.57 -1.13 -12.50
C HIS A 21 -4.34 -2.43 -12.33
N GLY A 22 -3.62 -3.52 -12.15
CA GLY A 22 -4.22 -4.81 -11.82
C GLY A 22 -5.05 -4.75 -10.51
N ASP A 23 -6.30 -5.19 -10.57
CA ASP A 23 -7.26 -5.08 -9.46
C ASP A 23 -7.84 -6.43 -9.01
N PRO A 24 -7.00 -7.36 -8.48
CA PRO A 24 -7.51 -8.57 -7.86
C PRO A 24 -8.31 -8.25 -6.58
N PRO A 25 -9.36 -9.02 -6.25
CA PRO A 25 -10.02 -8.94 -4.96
C PRO A 25 -9.16 -9.54 -3.84
N LEU A 26 -9.58 -9.38 -2.59
CA LEU A 26 -9.00 -10.12 -1.47
C LEU A 26 -9.30 -11.63 -1.60
N SER A 27 -8.31 -12.43 -1.26
CA SER A 27 -8.48 -13.86 -1.02
C SER A 27 -9.27 -14.11 0.27
N ALA A 28 -9.58 -15.38 0.57
CA ALA A 28 -10.18 -15.77 1.84
C ALA A 28 -9.27 -15.35 3.03
N GLU A 29 -7.98 -15.61 2.92
CA GLU A 29 -6.97 -15.15 3.89
C GLU A 29 -7.00 -13.63 4.06
N GLY A 30 -7.01 -12.87 2.97
CA GLY A 30 -7.04 -11.40 3.03
C GLY A 30 -8.29 -10.85 3.70
N LYS A 31 -9.43 -11.52 3.56
CA LYS A 31 -10.67 -11.16 4.27
C LYS A 31 -10.56 -11.39 5.78
N ASP A 32 -9.89 -12.47 6.21
CA ASP A 32 -9.65 -12.73 7.63
C ASP A 32 -8.61 -11.76 8.20
N GLN A 33 -7.56 -11.47 7.47
CA GLN A 33 -6.61 -10.40 7.82
C GLN A 33 -7.31 -9.05 8.00
N ALA A 34 -8.27 -8.69 7.15
CA ALA A 34 -9.05 -7.45 7.27
C ALA A 34 -9.84 -7.38 8.59
N LYS A 35 -10.42 -8.50 9.07
CA LYS A 35 -11.10 -8.58 10.36
C LYS A 35 -10.13 -8.39 11.53
N ARG A 36 -8.95 -9.01 11.47
CA ARG A 36 -7.89 -8.88 12.51
C ARG A 36 -7.37 -7.44 12.59
N VAL A 37 -7.14 -6.80 11.43
CA VAL A 37 -6.81 -5.37 11.34
C VAL A 37 -7.90 -4.51 11.99
N CYS A 38 -9.17 -4.79 11.73
CA CYS A 38 -10.29 -4.06 12.35
C CYS A 38 -10.20 -4.15 13.88
N GLY A 39 -10.03 -5.35 14.44
CA GLY A 39 -9.84 -5.54 15.88
C GLY A 39 -8.65 -4.74 16.43
N ARG A 40 -7.52 -4.74 15.73
CA ARG A 40 -6.29 -4.02 16.13
C ARG A 40 -6.48 -2.51 16.16
N LEU A 41 -7.29 -1.96 15.26
CA LEU A 41 -7.51 -0.52 15.12
C LEU A 41 -8.79 0.00 15.82
N ALA A 42 -9.66 -0.88 16.29
CA ALA A 42 -10.96 -0.53 16.87
C ALA A 42 -10.86 0.55 17.97
N ALA A 43 -9.87 0.41 18.88
CA ALA A 43 -9.65 1.34 19.98
C ALA A 43 -8.54 2.38 19.68
N ALA A 44 -8.08 2.48 18.44
CA ALA A 44 -6.96 3.35 18.11
C ALA A 44 -7.31 4.84 17.97
N GLY A 45 -8.58 5.22 18.08
CA GLY A 45 -9.02 6.61 17.91
C GLY A 45 -8.86 7.12 16.49
N VAL A 46 -9.21 6.29 15.50
CA VAL A 46 -9.16 6.64 14.07
C VAL A 46 -10.29 7.61 13.75
N ALA A 47 -9.95 8.80 13.25
CA ALA A 47 -10.90 9.86 12.89
C ALA A 47 -11.37 9.78 11.44
N ALA A 48 -10.59 9.16 10.55
CA ALA A 48 -10.95 8.99 9.13
C ALA A 48 -10.26 7.75 8.54
N VAL A 49 -10.92 7.15 7.55
CA VAL A 49 -10.45 6.00 6.79
C VAL A 49 -10.26 6.40 5.34
N TYR A 50 -9.09 6.08 4.79
CA TYR A 50 -8.77 6.30 3.39
C TYR A 50 -8.44 4.98 2.69
N VAL A 51 -8.81 4.88 1.43
CA VAL A 51 -8.55 3.75 0.55
C VAL A 51 -8.05 4.26 -0.80
N THR A 52 -7.50 3.40 -1.63
CA THR A 52 -7.23 3.74 -3.03
C THR A 52 -8.42 3.36 -3.91
N ASN A 53 -8.36 3.66 -5.20
CA ASN A 53 -9.35 3.23 -6.19
C ASN A 53 -9.31 1.72 -6.48
N LEU A 54 -8.38 0.95 -5.89
CA LEU A 54 -8.26 -0.49 -6.08
C LEU A 54 -9.06 -1.25 -5.00
N ARG A 55 -9.92 -2.19 -5.45
CA ARG A 55 -10.92 -2.89 -4.61
C ARG A 55 -10.35 -3.54 -3.35
N ARG A 56 -9.14 -4.11 -3.43
CA ARG A 56 -8.50 -4.77 -2.29
C ARG A 56 -8.26 -3.86 -1.08
N THR A 57 -8.04 -2.56 -1.29
CA THR A 57 -7.91 -1.60 -0.19
C THR A 57 -9.26 -1.29 0.44
N ALA A 58 -10.31 -1.11 -0.36
CA ALA A 58 -11.67 -0.91 0.13
C ALA A 58 -12.18 -2.14 0.88
N GLN A 59 -11.93 -3.34 0.36
CA GLN A 59 -12.30 -4.60 1.02
C GLN A 59 -11.58 -4.78 2.36
N THR A 60 -10.30 -4.37 2.45
CA THR A 60 -9.54 -4.43 3.73
C THR A 60 -10.07 -3.40 4.74
N ALA A 61 -10.48 -2.22 4.28
CA ALA A 61 -10.98 -1.15 5.13
C ALA A 61 -12.42 -1.38 5.62
N ALA A 62 -13.21 -2.15 4.88
CA ALA A 62 -14.67 -2.28 5.12
C ALA A 62 -15.04 -2.68 6.55
N PRO A 63 -14.40 -3.69 7.19
CA PRO A 63 -14.73 -4.05 8.57
C PRO A 63 -14.50 -2.89 9.56
N LEU A 64 -13.39 -2.15 9.41
CA LEU A 64 -13.08 -1.02 10.28
C LEU A 64 -14.03 0.15 10.06
N GLY A 65 -14.32 0.49 8.80
CA GLY A 65 -15.28 1.53 8.44
C GLY A 65 -16.67 1.25 9.02
N GLY A 66 -17.14 0.00 8.88
CA GLY A 66 -18.41 -0.44 9.44
C GLY A 66 -18.45 -0.35 10.98
N LEU A 67 -17.40 -0.82 11.65
CA LEU A 67 -17.31 -0.77 13.12
C LEU A 67 -17.30 0.66 13.68
N LEU A 68 -16.59 1.57 13.03
CA LEU A 68 -16.44 2.96 13.48
C LEU A 68 -17.51 3.92 12.92
N GLY A 69 -18.39 3.44 12.04
CA GLY A 69 -19.36 4.30 11.34
C GLY A 69 -18.70 5.30 10.38
N LEU A 70 -17.50 5.02 9.92
CA LEU A 70 -16.73 5.89 9.02
C LEU A 70 -16.83 5.42 7.58
N GLN A 71 -17.23 6.32 6.67
CA GLN A 71 -17.21 6.04 5.24
C GLN A 71 -15.77 6.19 4.70
N PRO A 72 -15.16 5.15 4.10
CA PRO A 72 -13.85 5.27 3.50
C PRO A 72 -13.84 6.29 2.35
N ARG A 73 -12.84 7.16 2.34
CA ARG A 73 -12.61 8.17 1.30
C ARG A 73 -11.54 7.70 0.35
N VAL A 74 -11.70 7.97 -0.95
CA VAL A 74 -10.68 7.58 -1.94
C VAL A 74 -9.57 8.61 -2.00
N GLU A 75 -8.31 8.15 -1.86
CA GLU A 75 -7.09 8.89 -2.15
C GLU A 75 -6.32 8.14 -3.25
N ALA A 76 -6.59 8.49 -4.49
CA ALA A 76 -6.06 7.77 -5.65
C ALA A 76 -4.52 7.89 -5.78
N ASP A 77 -3.91 8.97 -5.29
CA ASP A 77 -2.44 9.14 -5.33
C ASP A 77 -1.70 8.18 -4.39
N LEU A 78 -2.41 7.43 -3.52
CA LEU A 78 -1.86 6.33 -2.73
C LEU A 78 -2.05 4.95 -3.38
N ARG A 79 -2.51 4.86 -4.66
CA ARG A 79 -2.58 3.59 -5.40
C ARG A 79 -1.20 2.99 -5.60
N GLU A 80 -1.14 1.68 -5.90
CA GLU A 80 0.14 0.97 -6.07
C GLU A 80 1.01 1.61 -7.16
N VAL A 81 2.29 1.29 -7.15
CA VAL A 81 3.21 1.63 -8.22
C VAL A 81 2.65 1.12 -9.55
N TYR A 82 2.64 1.96 -10.56
CA TYR A 82 2.29 1.50 -11.91
C TYR A 82 3.44 0.67 -12.47
N LEU A 83 3.14 -0.56 -12.84
CA LEU A 83 4.13 -1.55 -13.23
C LEU A 83 4.26 -1.73 -14.76
N GLY A 84 3.65 -0.84 -15.54
CA GLY A 84 3.78 -0.84 -17.00
C GLY A 84 3.35 -2.17 -17.61
N GLU A 85 4.24 -2.80 -18.38
CA GLU A 85 3.98 -4.08 -19.05
C GLU A 85 3.78 -5.25 -18.07
N TRP A 86 4.11 -5.07 -16.79
CA TRP A 86 3.97 -6.11 -15.78
C TRP A 86 2.70 -5.98 -14.92
N GLU A 87 1.75 -5.15 -15.36
CA GLU A 87 0.43 -5.07 -14.73
C GLU A 87 -0.40 -6.35 -14.92
N GLY A 88 -1.56 -6.41 -14.30
CA GLY A 88 -2.47 -7.56 -14.40
C GLY A 88 -1.98 -8.82 -13.71
N GLY A 89 -0.94 -8.74 -12.87
CA GLY A 89 -0.39 -9.88 -12.12
C GLY A 89 0.93 -10.40 -12.68
N ILE A 90 1.36 -9.97 -13.87
CA ILE A 90 2.62 -10.40 -14.51
C ILE A 90 3.81 -10.16 -13.59
N PHE A 91 3.85 -9.05 -12.86
CA PHE A 91 4.90 -8.75 -11.88
C PHE A 91 5.15 -9.92 -10.92
N ARG A 92 4.09 -10.54 -10.40
CA ARG A 92 4.22 -11.66 -9.45
C ARG A 92 4.91 -12.86 -10.09
N LYS A 93 4.56 -13.16 -11.35
CA LYS A 93 5.19 -14.22 -12.13
C LYS A 93 6.67 -13.92 -12.36
N MET A 94 6.99 -12.73 -12.87
CA MET A 94 8.37 -12.34 -13.17
C MET A 94 9.29 -12.35 -11.94
N VAL A 95 8.77 -11.93 -10.78
CA VAL A 95 9.51 -11.99 -9.52
C VAL A 95 9.71 -13.45 -9.07
N ALA A 96 8.67 -14.28 -9.12
CA ALA A 96 8.75 -15.68 -8.72
C ALA A 96 9.70 -16.51 -9.60
N GLU A 97 9.78 -16.18 -10.89
CA GLU A 97 10.68 -16.83 -11.86
C GLU A 97 12.12 -16.27 -11.83
N GLY A 98 12.39 -15.24 -11.04
CA GLY A 98 13.70 -14.58 -11.00
C GLY A 98 14.09 -13.93 -12.33
N HIS A 99 13.11 -13.35 -13.03
CA HIS A 99 13.35 -12.70 -14.34
C HIS A 99 14.46 -11.64 -14.25
N PRO A 100 15.38 -11.54 -15.24
CA PRO A 100 16.52 -10.62 -15.17
C PRO A 100 16.15 -9.16 -14.87
N ILE A 101 15.02 -8.66 -15.38
CA ILE A 101 14.52 -7.32 -15.07
C ILE A 101 14.09 -7.22 -13.59
N SER A 102 13.50 -8.26 -12.98
CA SER A 102 13.15 -8.22 -11.55
C SER A 102 14.40 -8.18 -10.66
N LEU A 103 15.44 -8.90 -11.03
CA LEU A 103 16.73 -8.88 -10.33
C LEU A 103 17.40 -7.50 -10.47
N ARG A 104 17.36 -6.93 -11.67
CA ARG A 104 17.88 -5.59 -11.93
C ARG A 104 17.10 -4.52 -11.19
N MET A 105 15.76 -4.59 -11.16
CA MET A 105 14.89 -3.71 -10.38
C MET A 105 15.29 -3.71 -8.90
N ALA A 106 15.51 -4.88 -8.31
CA ALA A 106 15.93 -5.03 -6.94
C ALA A 106 17.34 -4.46 -6.69
N ALA A 107 18.30 -4.71 -7.61
CA ALA A 107 19.68 -4.24 -7.48
C ALA A 107 19.81 -2.71 -7.65
N GLU A 108 19.05 -2.12 -8.57
CA GLU A 108 19.04 -0.67 -8.83
C GLU A 108 18.09 0.09 -7.91
N GLU A 109 17.23 -0.61 -7.17
CA GLU A 109 16.17 -0.03 -6.33
C GLU A 109 15.24 0.92 -7.09
N ARG A 110 14.83 0.52 -8.30
CA ARG A 110 14.04 1.33 -9.22
C ARG A 110 12.94 0.51 -9.89
N TRP A 111 11.71 1.05 -9.85
CA TRP A 111 10.56 0.45 -10.53
C TRP A 111 10.61 0.64 -12.05
N ASP A 112 11.10 1.76 -12.53
CA ASP A 112 11.15 2.14 -13.96
C ASP A 112 12.22 1.38 -14.78
N VAL A 113 12.84 0.37 -14.19
CA VAL A 113 13.56 -0.70 -14.90
C VAL A 113 12.57 -1.61 -15.65
N ILE A 114 11.35 -1.73 -15.13
CA ILE A 114 10.25 -2.44 -15.80
C ILE A 114 9.74 -1.56 -16.94
N PRO A 115 9.60 -2.09 -18.16
CA PRO A 115 9.14 -1.31 -19.31
C PRO A 115 7.78 -0.66 -19.06
N GLY A 116 7.71 0.64 -19.27
CA GLY A 116 6.50 1.44 -19.09
C GLY A 116 6.08 1.69 -17.63
N ALA A 117 6.86 1.25 -16.64
CA ALA A 117 6.53 1.48 -15.24
C ALA A 117 6.73 2.95 -14.81
N GLU A 118 6.11 3.30 -13.70
CA GLU A 118 6.18 4.63 -13.10
C GLU A 118 7.61 4.97 -12.65
N SER A 119 8.06 6.18 -12.95
CA SER A 119 9.37 6.64 -12.51
C SER A 119 9.43 6.83 -10.98
N ALA A 120 10.64 6.64 -10.41
CA ALA A 120 10.87 6.86 -8.99
C ALA A 120 10.49 8.28 -8.55
N ALA A 121 10.77 9.30 -9.38
CA ALA A 121 10.41 10.69 -9.11
C ALA A 121 8.89 10.91 -9.14
N GLY A 122 8.18 10.28 -10.09
CA GLY A 122 6.71 10.33 -10.19
C GLY A 122 6.05 9.75 -8.96
N LEU A 123 6.46 8.54 -8.56
CA LEU A 123 6.00 7.86 -7.36
C LEU A 123 6.24 8.72 -6.10
N ALA A 124 7.46 9.19 -5.91
CA ALA A 124 7.82 10.00 -4.74
C ALA A 124 6.98 11.29 -4.66
N SER A 125 6.79 11.96 -5.80
CA SER A 125 6.02 13.20 -5.88
C SER A 125 4.54 12.99 -5.52
N ARG A 126 3.86 11.98 -6.12
CA ARG A 126 2.43 11.75 -5.83
C ARG A 126 2.20 11.29 -4.39
N VAL A 127 3.05 10.38 -3.89
CA VAL A 127 2.95 9.88 -2.50
C VAL A 127 3.15 11.02 -1.51
N ARG A 128 4.14 11.89 -1.73
CA ARG A 128 4.37 13.08 -0.89
C ARG A 128 3.13 13.97 -0.87
N ARG A 129 2.62 14.38 -2.04
CA ARG A 129 1.43 15.25 -2.13
C ARG A 129 0.20 14.65 -1.45
N ALA A 130 -0.03 13.33 -1.61
CA ALA A 130 -1.14 12.65 -0.95
C ALA A 130 -1.02 12.73 0.57
N ILE A 131 0.14 12.39 1.12
CA ILE A 131 0.35 12.40 2.57
C ILE A 131 0.23 13.83 3.14
N GLU A 132 0.77 14.83 2.46
CA GLU A 132 0.66 16.24 2.86
C GLU A 132 -0.81 16.72 2.85
N ARG A 133 -1.59 16.36 1.82
CA ARG A 133 -3.04 16.65 1.79
C ARG A 133 -3.78 16.00 2.96
N LEU A 134 -3.50 14.73 3.23
CA LEU A 134 -4.13 14.01 4.33
C LEU A 134 -3.76 14.61 5.68
N ALA A 135 -2.50 14.97 5.89
CA ALA A 135 -2.03 15.62 7.11
C ALA A 135 -2.69 17.00 7.33
N ALA A 136 -2.78 17.80 6.27
CA ALA A 136 -3.42 19.11 6.31
C ALA A 136 -4.93 19.02 6.60
N ALA A 137 -5.60 17.99 6.09
CA ALA A 137 -7.03 17.76 6.32
C ALA A 137 -7.36 17.24 7.74
N HIS A 138 -6.36 16.71 8.46
CA HIS A 138 -6.53 16.04 9.75
C HIS A 138 -5.49 16.47 10.80
N PRO A 139 -5.39 17.78 11.13
CA PRO A 139 -4.41 18.27 12.09
C PRO A 139 -4.64 17.64 13.48
N GLY A 140 -3.59 17.06 14.05
CA GLY A 140 -3.63 16.42 15.37
C GLY A 140 -4.45 15.12 15.45
N GLN A 141 -4.97 14.62 14.34
CA GLN A 141 -5.81 13.43 14.31
C GLN A 141 -5.04 12.20 13.81
N ARG A 142 -5.51 11.03 14.21
CA ARG A 142 -5.06 9.75 13.65
C ARG A 142 -6.02 9.31 12.54
N ILE A 143 -5.46 8.98 11.38
CA ILE A 143 -6.19 8.43 10.26
C ILE A 143 -5.66 7.05 9.89
N ALA A 144 -6.47 6.22 9.25
CA ALA A 144 -6.06 4.95 8.68
C ALA A 144 -6.12 5.03 7.15
N ALA A 145 -4.96 4.87 6.49
CA ALA A 145 -4.88 4.78 5.03
C ALA A 145 -4.52 3.35 4.62
N PHE A 146 -5.41 2.72 3.86
CA PHE A 146 -5.23 1.38 3.30
C PHE A 146 -4.65 1.52 1.90
N THR A 147 -3.42 1.04 1.73
CA THR A 147 -2.60 1.24 0.52
C THR A 147 -1.80 -0.02 0.19
N HIS A 148 -0.65 0.10 -0.45
CA HIS A 148 0.09 -0.96 -1.10
C HIS A 148 1.56 -0.96 -0.67
N GLY A 149 2.26 -2.07 -0.96
CA GLY A 149 3.63 -2.28 -0.51
C GLY A 149 4.63 -1.27 -1.04
N GLY A 150 4.60 -0.99 -2.34
CA GLY A 150 5.51 -0.02 -2.96
C GLY A 150 5.30 1.41 -2.44
N VAL A 151 4.04 1.79 -2.21
CA VAL A 151 3.68 3.11 -1.66
C VAL A 151 4.11 3.26 -0.21
N ILE A 152 3.94 2.21 0.62
CA ILE A 152 4.43 2.23 2.00
C ILE A 152 5.94 2.40 2.04
N GLY A 153 6.67 1.60 1.22
CA GLY A 153 8.12 1.73 1.10
C GLY A 153 8.53 3.15 0.74
N GLN A 154 7.89 3.73 -0.28
CA GLN A 154 8.17 5.10 -0.72
C GLN A 154 7.85 6.15 0.35
N ALA A 155 6.73 6.02 1.07
CA ALA A 155 6.36 6.95 2.14
C ALA A 155 7.37 6.93 3.29
N LEU A 156 7.85 5.74 3.66
CA LEU A 156 8.85 5.58 4.72
C LEU A 156 10.24 6.05 4.26
N ALA A 157 10.61 5.81 3.01
CA ALA A 157 11.84 6.35 2.44
C ALA A 157 11.85 7.88 2.45
N LEU A 158 10.74 8.52 2.08
CA LEU A 158 10.57 9.98 2.16
C LEU A 158 10.68 10.50 3.60
N ALA A 159 10.11 9.76 4.58
CA ALA A 159 10.12 10.16 5.98
C ALA A 159 11.50 10.02 6.64
N SER A 160 12.30 9.05 6.22
CA SER A 160 13.61 8.73 6.83
C SER A 160 14.79 9.28 6.04
N GLY A 161 14.59 9.70 4.78
CA GLY A 161 15.68 10.04 3.87
C GLY A 161 16.52 8.84 3.45
N SER A 162 15.96 7.62 3.52
CA SER A 162 16.65 6.38 3.18
C SER A 162 16.69 6.12 1.67
N ARG A 163 17.40 5.04 1.29
CA ARG A 163 17.36 4.50 -0.06
C ARG A 163 15.94 4.07 -0.44
N PRO A 164 15.57 4.08 -1.73
CA PRO A 164 14.18 3.86 -2.17
C PRO A 164 13.56 2.55 -1.69
N PHE A 165 14.30 1.43 -1.70
CA PHE A 165 13.79 0.11 -1.33
C PHE A 165 14.11 -0.32 0.10
N ALA A 166 14.62 0.59 0.95
CA ALA A 166 14.96 0.29 2.35
C ALA A 166 13.76 -0.25 3.18
N PHE A 167 12.53 0.10 2.79
CA PHE A 167 11.29 -0.37 3.41
C PHE A 167 10.40 -1.13 2.42
N LEU A 168 10.99 -1.74 1.39
CA LEU A 168 10.25 -2.65 0.53
C LEU A 168 9.95 -3.94 1.30
N GLY A 169 8.78 -4.57 1.01
CA GLY A 169 8.42 -5.83 1.65
C GLY A 169 7.49 -5.72 2.85
N ALA A 170 6.78 -4.59 3.02
CA ALA A 170 5.65 -4.56 3.94
C ALA A 170 4.72 -5.75 3.67
N GLU A 171 4.37 -6.55 4.68
CA GLU A 171 3.51 -7.73 4.56
C GLU A 171 2.04 -7.38 4.38
N ASN A 172 1.24 -8.29 3.84
CA ASN A 172 -0.20 -8.08 3.72
C ASN A 172 -0.83 -7.81 5.08
N ALA A 173 -1.72 -6.84 5.13
CA ALA A 173 -2.40 -6.37 6.34
C ALA A 173 -1.47 -5.80 7.44
N SER A 174 -0.16 -5.64 7.18
CA SER A 174 0.76 -5.00 8.12
C SER A 174 0.44 -3.52 8.34
N ILE A 175 0.78 -3.03 9.53
CA ILE A 175 0.60 -1.64 9.93
C ILE A 175 1.96 -0.94 9.99
N SER A 176 2.10 0.14 9.21
CA SER A 176 3.23 1.06 9.32
C SER A 176 2.73 2.43 9.78
N ARG A 177 3.48 3.12 10.61
CA ARG A 177 3.04 4.37 11.26
C ARG A 177 4.02 5.50 10.99
N ILE A 178 3.47 6.63 10.52
CA ILE A 178 4.20 7.88 10.31
C ILE A 178 3.47 8.98 11.07
N VAL A 179 4.21 9.84 11.72
CA VAL A 179 3.69 11.10 12.30
C VAL A 179 4.18 12.24 11.41
N ILE A 180 3.24 13.05 10.96
CA ILE A 180 3.51 14.23 10.14
C ILE A 180 3.37 15.46 11.02
N THR A 181 4.44 16.25 11.11
CA THR A 181 4.46 17.54 11.79
C THR A 181 4.67 18.64 10.75
N THR A 182 4.63 19.90 11.16
CA THR A 182 4.94 21.04 10.30
C THR A 182 6.35 20.99 9.69
N ASP A 183 7.30 20.43 10.45
CA ASP A 183 8.71 20.52 10.11
C ASP A 183 9.30 19.22 9.55
N ARG A 184 8.68 18.08 9.87
CA ARG A 184 9.24 16.76 9.51
C ARG A 184 8.23 15.64 9.54
N TRP A 185 8.57 14.56 8.85
CA TRP A 185 7.89 13.27 8.95
C TRP A 185 8.70 12.34 9.87
N ILE A 186 8.01 11.58 10.73
CA ILE A 186 8.66 10.72 11.73
C ILE A 186 8.13 9.31 11.58
N VAL A 187 9.00 8.34 11.26
CA VAL A 187 8.65 6.92 11.25
C VAL A 187 8.48 6.44 12.70
N ARG A 188 7.33 5.85 13.03
CA ARG A 188 7.01 5.29 14.35
C ARG A 188 6.87 3.77 14.35
N GLY A 189 6.90 3.15 13.18
CA GLY A 189 6.89 1.69 13.03
C GLY A 189 6.77 1.29 11.57
N PHE A 190 7.32 0.12 11.28
CA PHE A 190 7.25 -0.50 9.98
C PHE A 190 6.86 -1.97 10.15
N ASN A 191 5.96 -2.46 9.30
CA ASN A 191 5.59 -3.86 9.14
C ASN A 191 5.12 -4.57 10.43
N ASP A 192 4.33 -3.88 11.27
CA ASP A 192 3.72 -4.49 12.47
C ASP A 192 2.62 -5.46 12.04
N THR A 193 2.84 -6.75 12.28
CA THR A 193 1.95 -7.87 11.96
C THR A 193 1.44 -8.60 13.22
N ALA A 194 1.75 -8.14 14.42
CA ALA A 194 1.45 -8.81 15.68
C ALA A 194 -0.05 -9.18 15.86
N HIS A 195 -0.96 -8.50 15.17
CA HIS A 195 -2.39 -8.80 15.17
C HIS A 195 -2.76 -9.98 14.25
N LEU A 196 -1.81 -10.48 13.45
CA LEU A 196 -2.00 -11.63 12.55
C LEU A 196 -1.56 -12.94 13.19
N ASP A 197 -0.77 -12.88 14.29
CA ASP A 197 -0.33 -14.04 15.06
C ASP A 197 -1.48 -14.53 15.95
N GLY A 198 -1.90 -15.79 15.79
CA GLY A 198 -2.98 -16.42 16.59
C GLY A 198 -3.95 -17.22 15.76
#